data_9ef8e6f4d0e46be7dc5de07bd63b4dfb
#
_entry.id   9ef8e6f4d0e46be7dc5de07bd63b4dfb
#
_cell.length_a   1.000
_cell.length_b   1.000
_cell.length_c   1.000
_cell.angle_alpha   90.00
_cell.angle_beta   90.00
_cell.angle_gamma   90.00
#
_symmetry.space_group_name_H-M   'P 1'
#
loop_
_entity.id
_entity.type
_entity.pdbx_description
1 polymer ?
#
loop_
_entity_poly.entity_id
_entity_poly.type
_entity_poly.pdbx_seq_one_letter_code
_entity_poly.pdbx_strand_id
1 'polypeptide(L)'
;MRLPKLRELQASRQMVDTFRGYNHNLRISDGEFFDMKNMTSDYYPVLSPRKKRGVYTSPESPKGMIAKDALCYVDGSNFVINEYPVDMGLNDEPKQLISMGAYVIIMPDKKWINTLDVTEFGDIEASFTSTSDVTFSLCTVDGADYENMTVSADEPEEPENMALWIDTSSKPHTLKQYSATSSMWVQIATTYIKISSPGIGSAFEQYDGVDISGIVSEDLQDLNASMVIWAKGDDYIVVIGLLDNVTEQTVEEGAIKVERKMPELDFITESENRLWGCKYGVANNGEVVNEIYASKLGDFKNWSCYMGLATDSYTASCGTDGQFTGAITHMGYPLFFKENCVHKVYGNYPANFQIQTTACRGVQKGCERSLAIVNEVLYYKARNGICAYDGSLPTEASYALGNEVYSDAVAGSHGNKYYVTMKDVMGQWNLFVYDTAKGMWHKEDDLHAESFCSCRNELYAISNGDIITMLGSGDDYEGDLEWMVQTGEIGISSPDMKYISRLTVRMSMDIGSEVRFYAQYDFSEAWEELFTLRSDNLRSFSLPIRPKRCDHMKIRIEGVGMAKIYSITKTIEQGSELS
;
A
#
# COMPACT_ATOMS: atom_id res chain seq x y z
N MET A 1 -45.44 32.88 -62.09
CA MET A 1 -45.43 32.26 -60.73
C MET A 1 -44.01 31.93 -60.36
N ARG A 2 -43.36 32.64 -59.45
CA ARG A 2 -42.02 32.30 -58.95
C ARG A 2 -42.25 31.26 -57.85
N LEU A 3 -41.78 30.03 -58.07
CA LEU A 3 -41.74 29.01 -57.04
C LEU A 3 -40.85 29.54 -55.89
N PRO A 4 -41.28 29.39 -54.59
CA PRO A 4 -40.46 29.75 -53.50
C PRO A 4 -39.15 28.96 -53.54
N LYS A 5 -38.00 29.65 -53.43
CA LYS A 5 -36.70 28.93 -53.27
C LYS A 5 -36.78 28.20 -51.95
N LEU A 6 -36.76 26.87 -52.01
CA LEU A 6 -36.50 26.02 -50.84
C LEU A 6 -35.18 26.53 -50.21
N ARG A 7 -35.23 26.86 -48.92
CA ARG A 7 -34.00 27.12 -48.14
C ARG A 7 -33.13 25.87 -48.23
N GLU A 8 -31.89 26.03 -48.65
CA GLU A 8 -30.94 24.95 -48.55
C GLU A 8 -30.81 24.63 -47.07
N LEU A 9 -30.98 23.33 -46.72
CA LEU A 9 -30.79 22.84 -45.38
C LEU A 9 -29.33 23.06 -44.99
N GLN A 10 -29.07 23.76 -43.88
CA GLN A 10 -27.75 23.93 -43.37
C GLN A 10 -27.25 22.59 -42.83
N ALA A 11 -26.33 21.98 -43.55
CA ALA A 11 -25.67 20.76 -43.11
C ALA A 11 -24.34 21.10 -42.43
N SER A 12 -24.16 20.64 -41.20
CA SER A 12 -22.91 20.73 -40.46
C SER A 12 -22.21 19.37 -40.47
N ARG A 13 -20.97 19.33 -40.95
CA ARG A 13 -20.14 18.14 -40.93
C ARG A 13 -19.11 18.25 -39.81
N GLN A 14 -19.15 17.31 -38.87
CA GLN A 14 -18.27 17.26 -37.71
C GLN A 14 -17.49 15.94 -37.72
N MET A 15 -16.16 16.02 -37.61
CA MET A 15 -15.27 14.88 -37.54
C MET A 15 -14.62 14.83 -36.15
N VAL A 16 -14.67 13.67 -35.54
CA VAL A 16 -13.95 13.34 -34.30
C VAL A 16 -12.87 12.35 -34.65
N ASP A 17 -11.62 12.69 -34.44
CA ASP A 17 -10.42 11.90 -34.70
C ASP A 17 -9.49 11.76 -33.47
N THR A 18 -9.89 12.37 -32.38
CA THR A 18 -9.20 12.31 -31.09
C THR A 18 -10.18 11.87 -30.04
N PHE A 19 -9.95 10.68 -29.47
CA PHE A 19 -10.83 10.07 -28.49
C PHE A 19 -10.25 10.27 -27.08
N ARG A 20 -11.07 10.85 -26.18
CA ARG A 20 -10.65 11.40 -24.88
C ARG A 20 -11.05 10.53 -23.70
N GLY A 21 -11.48 9.29 -23.95
CA GLY A 21 -11.79 8.31 -22.92
C GLY A 21 -13.18 8.46 -22.29
N TYR A 22 -13.31 7.95 -21.07
CA TYR A 22 -14.54 7.85 -20.30
C TYR A 22 -14.86 9.16 -19.57
N ASN A 23 -16.11 9.60 -19.68
CA ASN A 23 -16.63 10.74 -18.94
C ASN A 23 -18.13 10.53 -18.67
N HIS A 24 -18.48 10.17 -17.43
CA HIS A 24 -19.84 9.82 -17.00
C HIS A 24 -20.64 11.05 -16.50
N ASN A 25 -20.27 12.25 -16.90
CA ASN A 25 -21.04 13.44 -16.62
C ASN A 25 -22.21 13.60 -17.60
N LEU A 26 -23.26 14.31 -17.18
CA LEU A 26 -24.46 14.53 -18.00
C LEU A 26 -24.19 15.25 -19.31
N ARG A 27 -23.14 16.10 -19.35
CA ARG A 27 -22.70 16.78 -20.57
C ARG A 27 -21.21 16.51 -20.78
N ILE A 28 -20.92 15.90 -21.91
CA ILE A 28 -19.57 15.52 -22.31
C ILE A 28 -19.23 16.09 -23.69
N SER A 29 -17.94 16.22 -23.96
CA SER A 29 -17.44 16.75 -25.23
C SER A 29 -17.41 15.68 -26.33
N ASP A 30 -17.36 16.11 -27.58
CA ASP A 30 -17.10 15.19 -28.70
C ASP A 30 -15.75 14.51 -28.52
N GLY A 31 -15.75 13.18 -28.68
CA GLY A 31 -14.58 12.33 -28.44
C GLY A 31 -14.50 11.74 -27.04
N GLU A 32 -15.31 12.20 -26.10
CA GLU A 32 -15.52 11.52 -24.81
C GLU A 32 -16.70 10.55 -24.91
N PHE A 33 -16.70 9.55 -24.05
CA PHE A 33 -17.75 8.53 -24.02
C PHE A 33 -18.40 8.45 -22.65
N PHE A 34 -19.73 8.47 -22.64
CA PHE A 34 -20.53 8.41 -21.42
C PHE A 34 -20.41 7.07 -20.72
N ASP A 35 -20.27 5.99 -21.50
CA ASP A 35 -20.02 4.65 -20.98
C ASP A 35 -19.03 3.89 -21.86
N MET A 36 -18.27 3.00 -21.26
CA MET A 36 -17.25 2.19 -21.90
C MET A 36 -17.17 0.80 -21.28
N LYS A 37 -16.78 -0.20 -22.07
CA LYS A 37 -16.40 -1.53 -21.64
C LYS A 37 -15.14 -1.98 -22.38
N ASN A 38 -14.12 -2.44 -21.66
CA ASN A 38 -12.90 -3.05 -22.21
C ASN A 38 -12.10 -2.18 -23.20
N MET A 39 -12.00 -0.88 -22.92
CA MET A 39 -11.24 0.08 -23.74
C MET A 39 -9.91 0.48 -23.12
N THR A 40 -8.95 0.93 -23.96
CA THR A 40 -7.62 1.36 -23.53
C THR A 40 -7.15 2.64 -24.22
N SER A 41 -6.24 3.37 -23.59
CA SER A 41 -5.52 4.53 -24.13
C SER A 41 -4.25 4.17 -24.92
N ASP A 42 -3.87 2.90 -25.05
CA ASP A 42 -2.59 2.49 -25.62
C ASP A 42 -2.37 2.97 -27.05
N TYR A 43 -3.45 3.12 -27.79
CA TYR A 43 -3.43 3.56 -29.18
C TYR A 43 -3.87 5.01 -29.38
N TYR A 44 -3.92 5.81 -28.30
CA TYR A 44 -4.29 7.23 -28.42
C TYR A 44 -3.55 7.93 -29.56
N PRO A 45 -4.24 8.78 -30.37
CA PRO A 45 -5.62 9.25 -30.24
C PRO A 45 -6.70 8.32 -30.81
N VAL A 46 -6.33 7.13 -31.25
CA VAL A 46 -7.23 6.12 -31.84
C VAL A 46 -7.96 5.37 -30.72
N LEU A 47 -9.24 5.11 -30.91
CA LEU A 47 -10.05 4.31 -30.00
C LEU A 47 -9.81 2.84 -30.25
N SER A 48 -9.49 2.07 -29.23
CA SER A 48 -9.22 0.62 -29.34
C SER A 48 -9.61 -0.10 -28.05
N PRO A 49 -10.10 -1.33 -28.12
CA PRO A 49 -10.21 -2.21 -26.97
C PRO A 49 -8.83 -2.55 -26.38
N ARG A 50 -8.81 -2.94 -25.11
CA ARG A 50 -7.63 -3.49 -24.46
C ARG A 50 -7.25 -4.87 -25.03
N LYS A 51 -6.10 -5.36 -24.65
CA LYS A 51 -5.72 -6.76 -24.91
C LYS A 51 -6.50 -7.69 -23.96
N LYS A 52 -6.60 -8.97 -24.34
CA LYS A 52 -7.08 -10.02 -23.44
C LYS A 52 -6.13 -10.16 -22.24
N ARG A 53 -6.67 -10.49 -21.10
CA ARG A 53 -5.89 -10.87 -19.92
C ARG A 53 -5.47 -12.32 -20.01
N GLY A 54 -4.36 -12.67 -19.35
CA GLY A 54 -3.87 -14.03 -19.25
C GLY A 54 -3.90 -14.56 -17.82
N VAL A 55 -3.67 -15.85 -17.64
CA VAL A 55 -3.40 -16.48 -16.35
C VAL A 55 -1.89 -16.61 -16.19
N TYR A 56 -1.37 -16.17 -15.03
CA TYR A 56 0.00 -16.47 -14.64
C TYR A 56 0.08 -17.81 -13.90
N THR A 57 -0.75 -17.98 -12.89
CA THR A 57 -0.86 -19.21 -12.11
C THR A 57 -2.19 -19.24 -11.33
N SER A 58 -2.62 -20.43 -10.92
CA SER A 58 -3.83 -20.64 -10.12
C SER A 58 -3.46 -21.27 -8.78
N PRO A 59 -3.05 -20.46 -7.77
CA PRO A 59 -2.76 -20.94 -6.44
C PRO A 59 -4.01 -21.45 -5.72
N GLU A 60 -3.85 -22.21 -4.65
CA GLU A 60 -5.00 -22.69 -3.87
C GLU A 60 -5.67 -21.58 -3.05
N SER A 61 -4.87 -20.69 -2.44
CA SER A 61 -5.35 -19.59 -1.60
C SER A 61 -4.42 -18.37 -1.64
N PRO A 62 -4.43 -17.57 -2.74
CA PRO A 62 -3.56 -16.40 -2.86
C PRO A 62 -4.00 -15.29 -1.89
N LYS A 63 -3.06 -14.75 -1.09
CA LYS A 63 -3.36 -13.78 -0.02
C LYS A 63 -2.62 -12.46 -0.12
N GLY A 64 -1.70 -12.31 -1.05
CA GLY A 64 -0.95 -11.09 -1.28
C GLY A 64 0.19 -11.32 -2.25
N MET A 65 0.64 -10.23 -2.88
CA MET A 65 1.74 -10.26 -3.86
C MET A 65 2.72 -9.12 -3.61
N ILE A 66 3.97 -9.36 -3.93
CA ILE A 66 5.01 -8.33 -3.95
C ILE A 66 6.01 -8.60 -5.08
N ALA A 67 6.52 -7.54 -5.69
CA ALA A 67 7.59 -7.62 -6.67
C ALA A 67 8.95 -7.50 -5.98
N LYS A 68 9.81 -8.44 -6.25
CA LYS A 68 11.24 -8.42 -5.98
C LYS A 68 11.97 -8.56 -7.34
N ASP A 69 12.96 -9.42 -7.45
CA ASP A 69 13.54 -9.79 -8.76
C ASP A 69 12.55 -10.58 -9.62
N ALA A 70 11.56 -11.20 -8.99
CA ALA A 70 10.42 -11.87 -9.59
C ALA A 70 9.13 -11.54 -8.83
N LEU A 71 8.00 -11.96 -9.36
CA LEU A 71 6.74 -11.93 -8.63
C LEU A 71 6.82 -12.94 -7.48
N CYS A 72 6.59 -12.45 -6.27
CA CYS A 72 6.44 -13.27 -5.07
C CYS A 72 4.98 -13.15 -4.59
N TYR A 73 4.44 -14.24 -4.04
CA TYR A 73 3.06 -14.25 -3.53
C TYR A 73 2.92 -15.21 -2.36
N VAL A 74 1.87 -15.04 -1.60
CA VAL A 74 1.48 -15.94 -0.52
C VAL A 74 0.40 -16.87 -1.03
N ASP A 75 0.57 -18.19 -0.80
CA ASP A 75 -0.41 -19.24 -1.12
C ASP A 75 -0.65 -20.10 0.14
N GLY A 76 -1.77 -19.86 0.80
CA GLY A 76 -2.08 -20.49 2.09
C GLY A 76 -0.98 -20.22 3.12
N SER A 77 -0.34 -21.28 3.62
CA SER A 77 0.77 -21.21 4.59
C SER A 77 2.14 -20.89 3.98
N ASN A 78 2.22 -20.87 2.64
CA ASN A 78 3.49 -20.78 1.92
C ASN A 78 3.75 -19.36 1.39
N PHE A 79 5.01 -18.97 1.42
CA PHE A 79 5.53 -17.85 0.62
C PHE A 79 6.17 -18.42 -0.65
N VAL A 80 5.71 -18.00 -1.81
CA VAL A 80 6.18 -18.50 -3.11
C VAL A 80 7.08 -17.47 -3.78
N ILE A 81 8.27 -17.89 -4.13
CA ILE A 81 9.27 -17.10 -4.87
C ILE A 81 9.85 -17.92 -6.01
N ASN A 82 9.88 -17.37 -7.24
CA ASN A 82 10.35 -18.10 -8.43
C ASN A 82 9.68 -19.48 -8.58
N GLU A 83 8.39 -19.58 -8.30
CA GLU A 83 7.59 -20.83 -8.32
C GLU A 83 7.96 -21.85 -7.24
N TYR A 84 8.88 -21.54 -6.33
CA TYR A 84 9.25 -22.40 -5.21
C TYR A 84 8.48 -22.00 -3.94
N PRO A 85 7.65 -22.88 -3.39
CA PRO A 85 6.96 -22.63 -2.13
C PRO A 85 7.90 -22.84 -0.95
N VAL A 86 7.88 -21.92 0.00
CA VAL A 86 8.54 -22.00 1.30
C VAL A 86 7.44 -22.04 2.36
N ASP A 87 7.30 -23.17 3.06
CA ASP A 87 6.33 -23.29 4.14
C ASP A 87 6.81 -22.49 5.36
N MET A 88 6.11 -21.40 5.63
CA MET A 88 6.38 -20.51 6.75
C MET A 88 5.31 -20.62 7.85
N GLY A 89 4.31 -21.47 7.69
CA GLY A 89 3.19 -21.58 8.62
C GLY A 89 2.40 -20.26 8.71
N LEU A 90 2.10 -19.64 7.57
CA LEU A 90 1.32 -18.40 7.51
C LEU A 90 -0.16 -18.67 7.77
N ASN A 91 -0.86 -17.71 8.37
CA ASN A 91 -2.32 -17.76 8.53
C ASN A 91 -3.04 -17.54 7.20
N ASP A 92 -4.25 -18.09 7.05
CA ASP A 92 -5.06 -17.93 5.82
C ASP A 92 -5.87 -16.61 5.82
N GLU A 93 -5.17 -15.48 6.02
CA GLU A 93 -5.73 -14.13 6.01
C GLU A 93 -5.04 -13.27 4.93
N PRO A 94 -5.69 -12.20 4.44
CA PRO A 94 -5.04 -11.26 3.52
C PRO A 94 -3.75 -10.68 4.09
N LYS A 95 -2.69 -10.65 3.28
CA LYS A 95 -1.36 -10.20 3.70
C LYS A 95 -1.03 -8.80 3.17
N GLN A 96 -0.35 -8.04 4.01
CA GLN A 96 0.46 -6.90 3.59
C GLN A 96 1.91 -7.34 3.56
N LEU A 97 2.52 -7.26 2.38
CA LEU A 97 3.91 -7.63 2.15
C LEU A 97 4.73 -6.36 1.99
N ILE A 98 5.80 -6.23 2.77
CA ILE A 98 6.65 -5.05 2.76
C ILE A 98 8.09 -5.47 2.45
N SER A 99 8.72 -4.77 1.50
CA SER A 99 10.11 -4.99 1.14
C SER A 99 11.04 -4.07 1.93
N MET A 100 12.06 -4.63 2.57
CA MET A 100 13.14 -3.89 3.18
C MET A 100 14.48 -4.54 2.82
N GLY A 101 15.24 -3.92 1.92
CA GLY A 101 16.47 -4.53 1.38
C GLY A 101 16.22 -5.89 0.74
N ALA A 102 16.91 -6.94 1.17
CA ALA A 102 16.71 -8.32 0.72
C ALA A 102 15.50 -9.01 1.37
N TYR A 103 14.93 -8.41 2.42
CA TYR A 103 13.88 -9.04 3.22
C TYR A 103 12.49 -8.67 2.73
N VAL A 104 11.57 -9.62 2.87
CA VAL A 104 10.12 -9.39 2.79
C VAL A 104 9.51 -9.65 4.17
N ILE A 105 8.80 -8.67 4.67
CA ILE A 105 8.08 -8.71 5.93
C ILE A 105 6.61 -9.01 5.63
N ILE A 106 6.02 -9.98 6.35
CA ILE A 106 4.70 -10.53 6.12
C ILE A 106 3.81 -10.19 7.31
N MET A 107 2.83 -9.32 7.10
CA MET A 107 1.84 -8.93 8.11
C MET A 107 0.46 -9.51 7.77
N PRO A 108 -0.36 -9.88 8.76
CA PRO A 108 -0.19 -9.68 10.20
C PRO A 108 0.62 -10.78 10.93
N ASP A 109 1.17 -11.77 10.21
CA ASP A 109 1.87 -12.92 10.82
C ASP A 109 3.16 -12.53 11.57
N LYS A 110 3.68 -11.32 11.37
CA LYS A 110 4.93 -10.82 11.95
C LYS A 110 6.12 -11.75 11.64
N LYS A 111 6.16 -12.22 10.39
CA LYS A 111 7.23 -13.08 9.87
C LYS A 111 8.04 -12.37 8.81
N TRP A 112 9.22 -12.88 8.53
CA TRP A 112 10.12 -12.34 7.52
C TRP A 112 10.83 -13.45 6.76
N ILE A 113 11.24 -13.18 5.53
CA ILE A 113 12.03 -14.07 4.69
C ILE A 113 13.09 -13.26 3.93
N ASN A 114 14.30 -13.83 3.80
CA ASN A 114 15.35 -13.30 2.93
C ASN A 114 15.16 -13.84 1.51
N THR A 115 14.90 -12.95 0.55
CA THR A 115 14.66 -13.34 -0.86
C THR A 115 15.93 -13.71 -1.62
N LEU A 116 17.12 -13.44 -1.07
CA LEU A 116 18.41 -13.89 -1.61
C LEU A 116 18.81 -15.26 -1.08
N ASP A 117 18.34 -15.64 0.10
CA ASP A 117 18.51 -16.95 0.70
C ASP A 117 17.20 -17.39 1.37
N VAL A 118 16.39 -18.13 0.65
CA VAL A 118 15.06 -18.56 1.10
C VAL A 118 15.08 -19.55 2.27
N THR A 119 16.24 -20.03 2.69
CA THR A 119 16.39 -20.83 3.91
C THR A 119 16.45 -19.97 5.16
N GLU A 120 16.68 -18.66 4.99
CA GLU A 120 16.73 -17.67 6.06
C GLU A 120 15.38 -16.97 6.20
N PHE A 121 14.57 -17.45 7.14
CA PHE A 121 13.26 -16.88 7.48
C PHE A 121 12.95 -17.11 8.96
N GLY A 122 11.98 -16.40 9.51
CA GLY A 122 11.60 -16.56 10.91
C GLY A 122 10.55 -15.54 11.38
N ASP A 123 10.41 -15.49 12.72
CA ASP A 123 9.52 -14.55 13.39
C ASP A 123 10.24 -13.24 13.73
N ILE A 124 9.52 -12.11 13.66
CA ILE A 124 10.03 -10.81 14.11
C ILE A 124 10.11 -10.79 15.63
N GLU A 125 9.11 -11.36 16.30
CA GLU A 125 9.05 -11.45 17.75
C GLU A 125 9.89 -12.63 18.26
N ALA A 126 10.41 -12.49 19.47
CA ALA A 126 11.11 -13.57 20.18
C ALA A 126 10.75 -13.52 21.66
N SER A 127 10.70 -14.66 22.30
CA SER A 127 10.40 -14.77 23.73
C SER A 127 11.21 -15.88 24.39
N PHE A 128 11.59 -15.62 25.64
CA PHE A 128 12.17 -16.60 26.55
C PHE A 128 11.39 -16.56 27.86
N THR A 129 11.14 -17.73 28.44
CA THR A 129 10.58 -17.86 29.78
C THR A 129 11.46 -18.81 30.57
N SER A 130 11.97 -18.39 31.74
CA SER A 130 12.85 -19.23 32.55
C SER A 130 12.13 -20.48 33.05
N THR A 131 12.81 -21.61 32.92
CA THR A 131 12.36 -22.92 33.43
C THR A 131 13.26 -23.45 34.54
N SER A 132 14.28 -22.69 34.91
CA SER A 132 15.26 -22.92 35.97
C SER A 132 15.55 -21.62 36.70
N ASP A 133 16.28 -21.71 37.81
CA ASP A 133 16.68 -20.54 38.59
C ASP A 133 17.50 -19.55 37.74
N VAL A 134 17.31 -18.27 38.03
CA VAL A 134 17.92 -17.16 37.33
C VAL A 134 18.85 -16.42 38.26
N THR A 135 20.09 -16.24 37.86
CA THR A 135 21.10 -15.53 38.63
C THR A 135 21.36 -14.16 38.07
N PHE A 136 21.45 -13.16 38.94
CA PHE A 136 21.81 -11.79 38.63
C PHE A 136 23.16 -11.45 39.25
N SER A 137 24.11 -10.95 38.48
CA SER A 137 25.41 -10.52 38.95
C SER A 137 25.86 -9.21 38.29
N LEU A 138 26.61 -8.40 39.03
CA LEU A 138 27.24 -7.21 38.46
C LEU A 138 28.39 -7.63 37.54
N CYS A 139 28.46 -7.04 36.35
CA CYS A 139 29.45 -7.42 35.35
C CYS A 139 29.97 -6.24 34.55
N THR A 140 31.01 -6.50 33.74
CA THR A 140 31.46 -5.57 32.70
C THR A 140 30.46 -5.55 31.53
N VAL A 141 30.62 -4.58 30.62
CA VAL A 141 29.81 -4.50 29.39
C VAL A 141 29.86 -5.80 28.55
N ASP A 142 30.93 -6.54 28.60
CA ASP A 142 31.12 -7.80 27.85
C ASP A 142 30.58 -9.03 28.63
N GLY A 143 30.03 -8.84 29.81
CA GLY A 143 29.44 -9.91 30.64
C GLY A 143 30.46 -10.67 31.51
N ALA A 144 31.70 -10.17 31.68
CA ALA A 144 32.63 -10.72 32.65
C ALA A 144 32.28 -10.27 34.07
N ASP A 145 32.22 -11.20 35.01
CA ASP A 145 31.93 -10.89 36.40
C ASP A 145 33.06 -10.07 37.03
N TYR A 146 32.70 -9.15 37.91
CA TYR A 146 33.68 -8.41 38.68
C TYR A 146 34.22 -9.27 39.85
N GLU A 147 35.52 -9.31 39.98
CA GLU A 147 36.20 -9.94 41.11
C GLU A 147 36.59 -8.91 42.16
N ASN A 148 36.58 -9.30 43.46
CA ASN A 148 37.10 -8.52 44.59
C ASN A 148 36.45 -7.11 44.75
N MET A 149 35.16 -7.05 44.70
CA MET A 149 34.37 -5.81 44.89
C MET A 149 34.04 -5.61 46.37
N THR A 150 34.26 -4.40 46.91
CA THR A 150 33.86 -4.01 48.26
C THR A 150 32.51 -3.33 48.23
N VAL A 151 31.56 -3.70 49.10
CA VAL A 151 30.25 -3.04 49.30
C VAL A 151 30.21 -2.45 50.69
N SER A 152 30.24 -1.13 50.82
CA SER A 152 30.24 -0.42 52.10
C SER A 152 29.77 1.02 51.95
N ALA A 153 29.28 1.62 53.08
CA ALA A 153 28.98 3.03 53.15
C ALA A 153 30.25 3.89 53.39
N ASP A 154 31.25 3.27 54.00
CA ASP A 154 32.55 3.93 54.25
C ASP A 154 33.55 3.61 53.15
N GLU A 155 34.40 4.59 52.83
CA GLU A 155 35.46 4.44 51.83
C GLU A 155 36.48 3.36 52.26
N PRO A 156 36.79 2.37 51.39
CA PRO A 156 37.78 1.35 51.72
C PRO A 156 39.16 1.94 52.01
N GLU A 157 39.79 1.49 53.11
CA GLU A 157 41.13 1.87 53.49
C GLU A 157 42.17 1.12 52.64
N GLU A 158 43.24 1.80 52.19
CA GLU A 158 44.38 1.26 51.42
C GLU A 158 43.96 0.48 50.16
N PRO A 159 43.16 1.08 49.24
CA PRO A 159 42.72 0.38 48.05
C PRO A 159 43.88 0.11 47.07
N GLU A 160 43.90 -1.08 46.45
CA GLU A 160 44.78 -1.37 45.33
C GLU A 160 44.34 -0.61 44.08
N ASN A 161 45.28 -0.43 43.13
CA ASN A 161 44.92 0.17 41.84
C ASN A 161 43.85 -0.68 41.11
N MET A 162 42.81 -0.05 40.57
CA MET A 162 41.66 -0.69 39.90
C MET A 162 40.71 -1.43 40.88
N ALA A 163 40.87 -1.31 42.20
CA ALA A 163 39.93 -1.86 43.15
C ALA A 163 38.52 -1.27 42.91
N LEU A 164 37.49 -2.09 43.12
CA LEU A 164 36.07 -1.73 42.90
C LEU A 164 35.38 -1.57 44.26
N TRP A 165 34.56 -0.52 44.34
CA TRP A 165 33.75 -0.21 45.51
C TRP A 165 32.35 0.23 45.12
N ILE A 166 31.33 -0.46 45.64
CA ILE A 166 29.97 0.05 45.63
C ILE A 166 29.78 0.91 46.89
N ASP A 167 29.62 2.20 46.65
CA ASP A 167 29.32 3.18 47.70
C ASP A 167 27.83 3.18 48.02
N THR A 168 27.47 2.69 49.21
CA THR A 168 26.11 2.60 49.71
C THR A 168 25.72 3.75 50.64
N SER A 169 26.58 4.77 50.76
CA SER A 169 26.34 5.95 51.63
C SER A 169 25.17 6.83 51.19
N SER A 170 24.78 6.72 49.91
CA SER A 170 23.65 7.45 49.30
C SER A 170 22.80 6.57 48.41
N LYS A 171 21.54 6.89 48.18
CA LYS A 171 20.69 6.26 47.19
C LYS A 171 20.47 7.21 46.00
N PRO A 172 20.61 6.78 44.76
CA PRO A 172 21.07 5.45 44.33
C PRO A 172 22.53 5.19 44.69
N HIS A 173 22.87 3.91 44.91
CA HIS A 173 24.25 3.46 45.10
C HIS A 173 25.09 3.73 43.86
N THR A 174 26.43 3.82 44.04
CA THR A 174 27.35 4.10 42.92
C THR A 174 28.52 3.13 42.91
N LEU A 175 28.85 2.60 41.72
CA LEU A 175 30.06 1.83 41.52
C LEU A 175 31.23 2.77 41.24
N LYS A 176 32.31 2.62 42.01
CA LYS A 176 33.53 3.41 41.88
C LYS A 176 34.73 2.50 41.66
N GLN A 177 35.72 3.00 40.95
CA GLN A 177 37.01 2.34 40.73
C GLN A 177 38.15 3.24 41.23
N TYR A 178 39.06 2.67 41.97
CA TYR A 178 40.21 3.39 42.47
C TYR A 178 41.27 3.60 41.42
N SER A 179 41.78 4.81 41.29
CA SER A 179 42.87 5.19 40.43
C SER A 179 44.09 5.54 41.29
N ALA A 180 45.10 4.68 41.35
CA ALA A 180 46.33 4.95 42.07
C ALA A 180 47.10 6.17 41.53
N THR A 181 46.94 6.50 40.24
CA THR A 181 47.58 7.67 39.62
C THR A 181 47.06 8.98 40.15
N SER A 182 45.73 9.07 40.40
CA SER A 182 45.07 10.26 40.97
C SER A 182 44.84 10.16 42.47
N SER A 183 45.09 8.99 43.07
CA SER A 183 44.74 8.66 44.45
C SER A 183 43.26 8.99 44.77
N MET A 184 42.37 8.69 43.89
CA MET A 184 40.93 8.99 44.00
C MET A 184 40.06 7.85 43.51
N TRP A 185 38.89 7.72 44.10
CA TRP A 185 37.79 6.89 43.59
C TRP A 185 37.09 7.63 42.47
N VAL A 186 37.01 7.00 41.29
CA VAL A 186 36.31 7.53 40.12
C VAL A 186 35.04 6.73 39.90
N GLN A 187 33.90 7.41 39.81
CA GLN A 187 32.64 6.76 39.54
C GLN A 187 32.61 6.15 38.12
N ILE A 188 32.14 4.91 38.02
CA ILE A 188 31.81 4.26 36.77
C ILE A 188 30.40 4.71 36.40
N ALA A 189 30.29 5.46 35.30
CA ALA A 189 29.04 6.13 34.91
C ALA A 189 27.94 5.14 34.46
N THR A 190 28.31 4.01 33.88
CA THR A 190 27.35 2.99 33.40
C THR A 190 27.74 1.64 33.95
N THR A 191 26.82 0.99 34.62
CA THR A 191 26.97 -0.32 35.23
C THR A 191 26.05 -1.34 34.55
N TYR A 192 26.44 -2.61 34.60
CA TYR A 192 25.75 -3.66 33.88
C TYR A 192 25.46 -4.84 34.78
N ILE A 193 24.29 -5.45 34.57
CA ILE A 193 23.86 -6.68 35.25
C ILE A 193 23.81 -7.80 34.23
N LYS A 194 24.46 -8.90 34.53
CA LYS A 194 24.32 -10.17 33.81
C LYS A 194 23.17 -10.96 34.40
N ILE A 195 22.21 -11.30 33.56
CA ILE A 195 21.09 -12.17 33.87
C ILE A 195 21.38 -13.53 33.24
N SER A 196 21.56 -14.56 34.07
CA SER A 196 21.97 -15.89 33.61
C SER A 196 20.88 -16.91 33.87
N SER A 197 20.50 -17.62 32.82
CA SER A 197 19.61 -18.78 32.86
C SER A 197 19.82 -19.61 31.58
N PRO A 198 19.74 -20.95 31.62
CA PRO A 198 19.97 -21.78 30.43
C PRO A 198 19.11 -21.36 29.25
N GLY A 199 19.76 -21.02 28.12
CA GLY A 199 19.12 -20.67 26.86
C GLY A 199 18.57 -19.25 26.75
N ILE A 200 18.68 -18.41 27.78
CA ILE A 200 18.09 -17.04 27.80
C ILE A 200 18.60 -16.17 26.63
N GLY A 201 19.87 -16.29 26.27
CA GLY A 201 20.44 -15.47 25.20
C GLY A 201 20.30 -16.07 23.80
N SER A 202 19.83 -17.32 23.66
CA SER A 202 19.76 -18.00 22.36
C SER A 202 18.73 -17.41 21.41
N ALA A 203 17.65 -16.82 21.95
CA ALA A 203 16.55 -16.24 21.17
C ALA A 203 16.78 -14.78 20.73
N PHE A 204 17.82 -14.15 21.23
CA PHE A 204 18.05 -12.71 21.05
C PHE A 204 19.40 -12.41 20.39
N GLU A 205 19.54 -11.19 19.90
CA GLU A 205 20.78 -10.66 19.36
C GLU A 205 21.31 -9.50 20.24
N GLN A 206 22.60 -9.20 20.10
CA GLN A 206 23.19 -8.04 20.74
C GLN A 206 22.51 -6.76 20.24
N TYR A 207 22.16 -5.86 21.15
CA TYR A 207 21.40 -4.63 20.92
C TYR A 207 19.93 -4.83 20.56
N ASP A 208 19.37 -6.00 20.85
CA ASP A 208 17.92 -6.15 20.87
C ASP A 208 17.30 -5.34 22.01
N GLY A 209 16.20 -4.64 21.70
CA GLY A 209 15.32 -4.06 22.71
C GLY A 209 14.32 -5.11 23.19
N VAL A 210 14.32 -5.40 24.47
CA VAL A 210 13.49 -6.46 25.07
C VAL A 210 12.71 -5.93 26.27
N ASP A 211 11.51 -6.46 26.47
CA ASP A 211 10.73 -6.26 27.71
C ASP A 211 11.04 -7.38 28.68
N ILE A 212 11.53 -7.05 29.86
CA ILE A 212 11.77 -8.00 30.96
C ILE A 212 10.65 -7.90 31.96
N SER A 213 10.18 -9.01 32.46
CA SER A 213 9.13 -9.08 33.46
C SER A 213 9.25 -10.33 34.34
N GLY A 214 8.57 -10.32 35.49
CA GLY A 214 8.56 -11.45 36.41
C GLY A 214 9.67 -11.44 37.46
N ILE A 215 10.49 -10.36 37.53
CA ILE A 215 11.49 -10.19 38.59
C ILE A 215 10.77 -9.77 39.87
N VAL A 216 10.98 -10.54 40.95
CA VAL A 216 10.30 -10.32 42.24
C VAL A 216 11.17 -9.60 43.25
N SER A 217 12.51 -9.60 43.13
CA SER A 217 13.43 -8.92 44.01
C SER A 217 13.16 -7.41 44.05
N GLU A 218 12.99 -6.82 45.24
CA GLU A 218 12.75 -5.38 45.39
C GLU A 218 13.90 -4.53 44.84
N ASP A 219 15.14 -4.98 44.96
CA ASP A 219 16.32 -4.26 44.48
C ASP A 219 16.47 -4.29 42.95
N LEU A 220 15.74 -5.15 42.27
CA LEU A 220 15.83 -5.37 40.80
C LEU A 220 14.52 -5.00 40.08
N GLN A 221 13.57 -4.36 40.75
CA GLN A 221 12.27 -4.01 40.16
C GLN A 221 12.42 -3.10 38.92
N ASP A 222 13.44 -2.26 38.89
CA ASP A 222 13.73 -1.38 37.74
C ASP A 222 14.08 -2.15 36.46
N LEU A 223 14.46 -3.43 36.57
CA LEU A 223 14.68 -4.29 35.40
C LEU A 223 13.37 -4.84 34.79
N ASN A 224 12.23 -4.77 35.49
CA ASN A 224 10.91 -5.08 34.91
C ASN A 224 10.46 -3.96 33.99
N ALA A 225 11.19 -3.74 32.90
CA ALA A 225 11.01 -2.67 31.94
C ALA A 225 11.54 -3.05 30.55
N SER A 226 11.40 -2.13 29.61
CA SER A 226 12.06 -2.24 28.31
C SER A 226 13.55 -1.94 28.48
N MET A 227 14.38 -2.92 28.15
CA MET A 227 15.83 -2.89 28.28
C MET A 227 16.52 -3.16 26.93
N VAL A 228 17.80 -2.79 26.82
CA VAL A 228 18.61 -3.14 25.66
C VAL A 228 19.65 -4.17 26.09
N ILE A 229 19.81 -5.24 25.31
CA ILE A 229 20.82 -6.27 25.51
C ILE A 229 22.17 -5.74 25.01
N TRP A 230 23.10 -5.44 25.92
CA TRP A 230 24.44 -4.93 25.57
C TRP A 230 25.42 -6.02 25.15
N ALA A 231 25.31 -7.19 25.76
CA ALA A 231 26.07 -8.39 25.39
C ALA A 231 25.22 -9.62 25.69
N LYS A 232 25.54 -10.72 25.05
CA LYS A 232 24.88 -12.01 25.27
C LYS A 232 25.84 -13.20 25.11
N GLY A 233 25.52 -14.28 25.73
CA GLY A 233 25.96 -15.65 25.42
C GLY A 233 24.74 -16.53 25.23
N ASP A 234 24.92 -17.82 25.10
CA ASP A 234 23.77 -18.74 24.99
C ASP A 234 22.90 -18.73 26.26
N ASP A 235 23.54 -18.65 27.43
CA ASP A 235 22.92 -18.77 28.74
C ASP A 235 22.89 -17.45 29.53
N TYR A 236 23.19 -16.32 28.93
CA TYR A 236 23.10 -15.03 29.62
C TYR A 236 22.80 -13.88 28.66
N ILE A 237 22.23 -12.81 29.25
CA ILE A 237 22.09 -11.48 28.65
C ILE A 237 22.64 -10.43 29.61
N VAL A 238 23.13 -9.31 29.06
CA VAL A 238 23.66 -8.19 29.83
C VAL A 238 22.81 -6.96 29.56
N VAL A 239 22.32 -6.34 30.64
CA VAL A 239 21.49 -5.12 30.59
C VAL A 239 22.10 -4.04 31.51
N ILE A 240 21.73 -2.78 31.30
CA ILE A 240 22.14 -1.70 32.21
C ILE A 240 21.43 -1.84 33.56
N GLY A 241 22.20 -1.73 34.65
CA GLY A 241 21.68 -1.76 36.00
C GLY A 241 22.82 -1.81 37.02
N LEU A 242 22.48 -1.67 38.29
CA LEU A 242 23.41 -1.79 39.40
C LEU A 242 22.85 -2.75 40.45
N LEU A 243 23.69 -3.64 40.92
CA LEU A 243 23.33 -4.65 41.92
C LEU A 243 24.47 -4.73 42.97
N ASP A 244 24.14 -4.66 44.23
CA ASP A 244 25.11 -4.71 45.31
C ASP A 244 25.68 -6.11 45.59
N ASN A 245 24.87 -7.13 45.42
CA ASN A 245 25.23 -8.52 45.66
C ASN A 245 24.61 -9.46 44.62
N VAL A 246 25.26 -10.56 44.36
CA VAL A 246 24.68 -11.63 43.53
C VAL A 246 23.33 -12.05 44.14
N THR A 247 22.31 -12.01 43.29
CA THR A 247 20.93 -12.37 43.66
C THR A 247 20.48 -13.53 42.79
N GLU A 248 19.74 -14.47 43.36
CA GLU A 248 19.16 -15.60 42.67
C GLU A 248 17.65 -15.57 42.84
N GLN A 249 16.92 -15.78 41.76
CA GLN A 249 15.46 -15.97 41.78
C GLN A 249 15.15 -17.40 41.38
N THR A 250 14.50 -18.14 42.28
CA THR A 250 14.09 -19.52 42.01
C THR A 250 12.83 -19.54 41.14
N VAL A 251 12.62 -20.64 40.42
CA VAL A 251 11.40 -20.87 39.61
C VAL A 251 10.14 -20.83 40.48
N GLU A 252 10.23 -21.23 41.74
CA GLU A 252 9.09 -21.21 42.68
C GLU A 252 8.65 -19.80 43.04
N GLU A 253 9.55 -18.84 43.03
CA GLU A 253 9.26 -17.41 43.25
C GLU A 253 8.60 -16.74 42.04
N GLY A 254 8.78 -17.31 40.85
CA GLY A 254 8.19 -16.83 39.61
C GLY A 254 9.14 -16.94 38.42
N ALA A 255 8.56 -17.21 37.26
CA ALA A 255 9.33 -17.29 36.03
C ALA A 255 9.63 -15.89 35.48
N ILE A 256 10.87 -15.67 35.06
CA ILE A 256 11.30 -14.45 34.38
C ILE A 256 11.00 -14.61 32.89
N LYS A 257 10.39 -13.58 32.30
CA LYS A 257 10.07 -13.52 30.90
C LYS A 257 10.85 -12.39 30.24
N VAL A 258 11.49 -12.70 29.12
CA VAL A 258 12.17 -11.73 28.24
C VAL A 258 11.56 -11.81 26.88
N GLU A 259 11.10 -10.69 26.32
CA GLU A 259 10.39 -10.67 25.05
C GLU A 259 10.87 -9.52 24.16
N ARG A 260 11.20 -9.83 22.91
CA ARG A 260 11.30 -8.82 21.86
C ARG A 260 9.97 -8.76 21.14
N LYS A 261 9.28 -7.62 21.24
CA LYS A 261 7.94 -7.43 20.71
C LYS A 261 7.91 -6.41 19.57
N MET A 262 7.02 -6.65 18.62
CA MET A 262 6.61 -5.68 17.64
C MET A 262 5.32 -5.00 18.11
N PRO A 263 5.19 -3.67 18.04
CA PRO A 263 3.93 -2.99 18.32
C PRO A 263 2.80 -3.56 17.46
N GLU A 264 1.58 -3.48 17.95
CA GLU A 264 0.42 -3.70 17.09
C GLU A 264 0.30 -2.55 16.12
N LEU A 265 0.17 -2.87 14.85
CA LEU A 265 0.11 -1.87 13.79
C LEU A 265 -1.15 -2.05 12.97
N ASP A 266 -1.85 -0.93 12.68
CA ASP A 266 -2.97 -0.92 11.75
C ASP A 266 -2.47 -0.90 10.31
N PHE A 267 -1.41 -0.11 10.03
CA PHE A 267 -0.77 0.01 8.73
C PHE A 267 0.74 0.14 8.89
N ILE A 268 1.46 -0.33 7.87
CA ILE A 268 2.93 -0.36 7.86
C ILE A 268 3.47 0.04 6.49
N THR A 269 4.61 0.71 6.47
CA THR A 269 5.35 1.06 5.25
C THR A 269 6.85 1.03 5.53
N GLU A 270 7.67 0.96 4.49
CA GLU A 270 9.13 1.07 4.61
C GLU A 270 9.59 2.43 4.12
N SER A 271 10.54 3.04 4.80
CA SER A 271 11.24 4.23 4.36
C SER A 271 12.65 4.29 4.93
N GLU A 272 13.64 4.48 4.07
CA GLU A 272 15.05 4.68 4.44
C GLU A 272 15.61 3.60 5.38
N ASN A 273 15.36 2.32 5.05
CA ASN A 273 15.75 1.15 5.84
C ASN A 273 15.19 1.13 7.26
N ARG A 274 13.99 1.66 7.45
CA ARG A 274 13.16 1.50 8.65
C ARG A 274 11.77 1.05 8.25
N LEU A 275 11.21 0.16 9.05
CA LEU A 275 9.76 -0.05 9.01
C LEU A 275 9.10 1.05 9.83
N TRP A 276 8.05 1.62 9.27
CA TRP A 276 7.20 2.63 9.90
C TRP A 276 5.79 2.09 10.02
N GLY A 277 5.18 2.25 11.16
CA GLY A 277 3.80 1.81 11.38
C GLY A 277 3.00 2.76 12.24
N CYS A 278 1.69 2.56 12.29
CA CYS A 278 0.79 3.36 13.10
C CYS A 278 -0.26 2.48 13.78
N LYS A 279 -0.76 2.96 14.93
CA LYS A 279 -1.83 2.32 15.69
C LYS A 279 -2.78 3.36 16.25
N TYR A 280 -4.09 3.09 16.16
CA TYR A 280 -5.14 3.85 16.82
C TYR A 280 -6.13 2.94 17.53
N GLY A 281 -6.48 3.28 18.76
CA GLY A 281 -7.50 2.58 19.54
C GLY A 281 -6.93 1.91 20.79
N VAL A 282 -7.56 0.83 21.22
CA VAL A 282 -7.11 0.08 22.39
C VAL A 282 -6.16 -1.01 21.95
N ALA A 283 -4.94 -1.02 22.45
CA ALA A 283 -3.96 -2.08 22.24
C ALA A 283 -4.28 -3.30 23.12
N ASN A 284 -3.66 -4.46 22.83
CA ASN A 284 -3.93 -5.72 23.58
C ASN A 284 -3.56 -5.62 25.08
N ASN A 285 -2.66 -4.71 25.44
CA ASN A 285 -2.34 -4.42 26.83
C ASN A 285 -3.40 -3.54 27.54
N GLY A 286 -4.44 -3.07 26.82
CA GLY A 286 -5.53 -2.23 27.32
C GLY A 286 -5.25 -0.72 27.29
N GLU A 287 -4.09 -0.29 26.81
CA GLU A 287 -3.77 1.13 26.64
C GLU A 287 -4.46 1.72 25.41
N VAL A 288 -4.85 3.00 25.52
CA VAL A 288 -5.39 3.76 24.40
C VAL A 288 -4.24 4.45 23.69
N VAL A 289 -4.00 4.07 22.45
CA VAL A 289 -2.89 4.55 21.64
C VAL A 289 -3.37 5.33 20.42
N ASN A 290 -2.60 6.31 20.00
CA ASN A 290 -2.75 7.05 18.74
C ASN A 290 -1.34 7.46 18.31
N GLU A 291 -0.60 6.50 17.78
CA GLU A 291 0.85 6.58 17.68
C GLU A 291 1.38 6.16 16.31
N ILE A 292 2.55 6.73 16.00
CA ILE A 292 3.40 6.34 14.88
C ILE A 292 4.70 5.79 15.46
N TYR A 293 5.12 4.64 14.94
CA TYR A 293 6.29 3.89 15.36
C TYR A 293 7.28 3.77 14.21
N ALA A 294 8.57 3.67 14.54
CA ALA A 294 9.60 3.24 13.60
C ALA A 294 10.52 2.19 14.22
N SER A 295 10.87 1.18 13.44
CA SER A 295 11.88 0.21 13.83
C SER A 295 13.26 0.85 13.92
N LYS A 296 14.23 0.15 14.53
CA LYS A 296 15.65 0.49 14.49
C LYS A 296 16.15 0.54 13.04
N LEU A 297 17.06 1.46 12.75
CA LEU A 297 17.62 1.62 11.42
C LEU A 297 18.36 0.34 10.97
N GLY A 298 17.96 -0.19 9.83
CA GLY A 298 18.55 -1.42 9.27
C GLY A 298 18.08 -2.71 9.96
N ASP A 299 17.18 -2.59 10.95
CA ASP A 299 16.75 -3.73 11.76
C ASP A 299 15.24 -3.68 12.01
N PHE A 300 14.51 -4.42 11.20
CA PHE A 300 13.05 -4.49 11.26
C PHE A 300 12.50 -5.28 12.46
N LYS A 301 13.35 -6.01 13.18
CA LYS A 301 12.96 -6.81 14.35
C LYS A 301 12.83 -5.95 15.61
N ASN A 302 13.58 -4.85 15.69
CA ASN A 302 13.68 -4.02 16.89
C ASN A 302 12.82 -2.76 16.84
N TRP A 303 11.86 -2.66 17.76
CA TRP A 303 10.91 -1.55 17.88
C TRP A 303 11.00 -0.78 19.21
N SER A 304 11.74 -1.32 20.18
CA SER A 304 11.90 -0.76 21.53
C SER A 304 13.37 -0.59 21.93
N CYS A 305 14.26 -0.30 20.97
CA CYS A 305 15.66 -0.08 21.21
C CYS A 305 15.95 1.42 21.37
N TYR A 306 16.25 1.89 22.59
CA TYR A 306 16.49 3.29 22.93
C TYR A 306 17.84 3.43 23.65
N MET A 307 18.89 3.81 22.93
CA MET A 307 20.26 3.96 23.42
C MET A 307 20.77 5.42 23.33
N GLY A 308 19.93 6.34 22.80
CA GLY A 308 20.33 7.72 22.50
C GLY A 308 21.09 7.85 21.17
N LEU A 309 20.99 6.85 20.27
CA LEU A 309 21.70 6.79 19.01
C LEU A 309 20.81 7.21 17.82
N ALA A 310 21.46 7.61 16.73
CA ALA A 310 20.75 7.93 15.49
C ALA A 310 20.05 6.70 14.86
N THR A 311 20.45 5.51 15.25
CA THR A 311 19.88 4.25 14.75
C THR A 311 18.69 3.75 15.54
N ASP A 312 18.37 4.35 16.69
CA ASP A 312 17.34 3.89 17.61
C ASP A 312 15.95 3.81 16.99
N SER A 313 15.09 3.03 17.64
CA SER A 313 13.65 3.00 17.39
C SER A 313 13.00 4.37 17.70
N TYR A 314 11.78 4.57 17.22
CA TYR A 314 11.05 5.82 17.45
C TYR A 314 9.58 5.55 17.73
N THR A 315 9.01 6.32 18.62
CA THR A 315 7.57 6.32 18.91
C THR A 315 7.12 7.75 19.20
N ALA A 316 6.00 8.14 18.61
CA ALA A 316 5.40 9.45 18.88
C ALA A 316 3.89 9.40 18.76
N SER A 317 3.22 10.09 19.70
CA SER A 317 1.77 10.24 19.72
C SER A 317 1.30 11.29 18.71
N CYS A 318 0.18 11.03 18.04
CA CYS A 318 -0.50 11.95 17.13
C CYS A 318 -1.60 12.72 17.84
N GLY A 319 -1.65 14.04 17.62
CA GLY A 319 -2.66 14.91 18.24
C GLY A 319 -4.03 14.92 17.56
N THR A 320 -4.24 14.15 16.46
CA THR A 320 -5.50 14.12 15.73
C THR A 320 -6.34 12.94 16.13
N ASP A 321 -7.64 13.12 16.18
CA ASP A 321 -8.61 12.05 16.44
C ASP A 321 -8.90 11.20 15.20
N GLY A 322 -9.51 10.02 15.39
CA GLY A 322 -9.93 9.10 14.35
C GLY A 322 -8.89 8.05 13.97
N GLN A 323 -9.38 6.97 13.38
CA GLN A 323 -8.57 5.82 12.95
C GLN A 323 -7.65 6.20 11.79
N PHE A 324 -6.48 5.57 11.74
CA PHE A 324 -5.68 5.57 10.52
C PHE A 324 -6.40 4.79 9.42
N THR A 325 -6.20 5.22 8.18
CA THR A 325 -6.88 4.67 7.00
C THR A 325 -5.93 4.25 5.89
N GLY A 326 -4.63 4.35 6.14
CA GLY A 326 -3.60 3.87 5.23
C GLY A 326 -2.23 4.45 5.55
N ALA A 327 -1.20 3.77 5.08
CA ALA A 327 0.18 4.22 5.16
C ALA A 327 0.92 3.90 3.85
N ILE A 328 1.79 4.79 3.42
CA ILE A 328 2.66 4.62 2.27
C ILE A 328 3.86 5.56 2.36
N THR A 329 4.98 5.15 1.81
CA THR A 329 6.13 6.04 1.62
C THR A 329 6.04 6.74 0.27
N HIS A 330 6.10 8.07 0.29
CA HIS A 330 6.05 8.91 -0.90
C HIS A 330 7.18 9.93 -0.89
N MET A 331 7.98 9.97 -1.96
CA MET A 331 9.16 10.84 -2.07
C MET A 331 10.13 10.73 -0.87
N GLY A 332 10.33 9.52 -0.35
CA GLY A 332 11.19 9.24 0.80
C GLY A 332 10.60 9.57 2.17
N TYR A 333 9.35 10.03 2.25
CA TYR A 333 8.68 10.36 3.51
C TYR A 333 7.58 9.36 3.82
N PRO A 334 7.53 8.78 5.03
CA PRO A 334 6.38 8.03 5.50
C PRO A 334 5.16 8.94 5.63
N LEU A 335 4.04 8.52 5.05
CA LEU A 335 2.74 9.17 5.13
C LEU A 335 1.75 8.25 5.84
N PHE A 336 1.05 8.80 6.82
CA PHE A 336 -0.02 8.10 7.53
C PHE A 336 -1.32 8.89 7.37
N PHE A 337 -2.29 8.25 6.74
CA PHE A 337 -3.57 8.88 6.44
C PHE A 337 -4.61 8.60 7.51
N LYS A 338 -5.44 9.59 7.76
CA LYS A 338 -6.78 9.47 8.34
C LYS A 338 -7.77 10.05 7.32
N GLU A 339 -9.07 9.88 7.48
CA GLU A 339 -10.04 10.36 6.47
C GLU A 339 -9.95 11.87 6.19
N ASN A 340 -9.49 12.67 7.15
CA ASN A 340 -9.51 14.15 7.10
C ASN A 340 -8.12 14.78 7.15
N CYS A 341 -7.06 14.01 7.25
CA CYS A 341 -5.70 14.53 7.30
C CYS A 341 -4.66 13.51 6.87
N VAL A 342 -3.45 13.99 6.64
CA VAL A 342 -2.26 13.18 6.46
C VAL A 342 -1.19 13.64 7.46
N HIS A 343 -0.52 12.68 8.08
CA HIS A 343 0.68 12.86 8.89
C HIS A 343 1.88 12.51 8.04
N LYS A 344 2.78 13.45 7.84
CA LYS A 344 4.03 13.27 7.13
C LYS A 344 5.19 13.35 8.10
N VAL A 345 6.06 12.36 8.08
CA VAL A 345 7.22 12.32 8.96
C VAL A 345 8.43 12.87 8.22
N TYR A 346 9.08 13.86 8.82
CA TYR A 346 10.33 14.48 8.37
C TYR A 346 11.47 14.15 9.31
N GLY A 347 12.70 14.16 8.82
CA GLY A 347 13.90 13.92 9.60
C GLY A 347 14.60 12.65 9.18
N ASN A 348 15.81 12.39 9.72
CA ASN A 348 16.67 11.28 9.33
C ASN A 348 17.05 10.38 10.52
N TYR A 349 16.81 10.85 11.76
CA TYR A 349 17.11 10.09 12.98
C TYR A 349 16.13 10.50 14.12
N PRO A 350 15.95 9.67 15.14
CA PRO A 350 14.89 9.84 16.14
C PRO A 350 14.83 11.22 16.80
N ALA A 351 15.98 11.82 17.13
CA ALA A 351 16.01 13.12 17.81
C ALA A 351 15.58 14.30 16.91
N ASN A 352 15.52 14.13 15.58
CA ASN A 352 15.05 15.17 14.66
C ASN A 352 13.80 14.78 13.87
N PHE A 353 13.20 13.64 14.14
CA PHE A 353 11.92 13.30 13.52
C PHE A 353 10.83 14.28 13.95
N GLN A 354 10.08 14.75 12.97
CA GLN A 354 8.96 15.67 13.15
C GLN A 354 7.76 15.18 12.36
N ILE A 355 6.62 15.07 13.03
CA ILE A 355 5.35 14.70 12.40
C ILE A 355 4.62 15.98 12.04
N GLN A 356 4.48 16.25 10.75
CA GLN A 356 3.67 17.36 10.26
C GLN A 356 2.29 16.85 9.86
N THR A 357 1.26 17.40 10.49
CA THR A 357 -0.13 17.09 10.16
C THR A 357 -0.69 18.13 9.21
N THR A 358 -1.27 17.67 8.10
CA THR A 358 -1.96 18.52 7.12
C THR A 358 -3.43 18.09 7.02
N ALA A 359 -4.35 19.02 7.32
CA ALA A 359 -5.77 18.80 7.12
C ALA A 359 -6.08 18.76 5.62
N CYS A 360 -6.60 17.64 5.13
CA CYS A 360 -6.91 17.42 3.72
C CYS A 360 -7.88 16.25 3.57
N ARG A 361 -8.31 16.00 2.33
CA ARG A 361 -9.03 14.76 1.99
C ARG A 361 -8.02 13.61 2.05
N GLY A 362 -8.16 12.73 3.04
CA GLY A 362 -7.34 11.54 3.17
C GLY A 362 -7.97 10.29 2.55
N VAL A 363 -7.40 9.14 2.83
CA VAL A 363 -7.89 7.85 2.31
C VAL A 363 -9.22 7.49 2.99
N GLN A 364 -10.20 7.06 2.22
CA GLN A 364 -11.46 6.55 2.75
C GLN A 364 -11.22 5.26 3.53
N LYS A 365 -11.88 5.08 4.67
CA LYS A 365 -11.80 3.85 5.46
C LYS A 365 -12.16 2.62 4.61
N GLY A 366 -11.32 1.58 4.68
CA GLY A 366 -11.46 0.36 3.86
C GLY A 366 -10.93 0.49 2.42
N CYS A 367 -10.26 1.62 2.11
CA CYS A 367 -9.65 1.86 0.80
C CYS A 367 -8.11 2.03 0.87
N GLU A 368 -7.46 1.51 1.90
CA GLU A 368 -6.01 1.54 2.07
C GLU A 368 -5.26 0.91 0.89
N ARG A 369 -5.84 -0.11 0.27
CA ARG A 369 -5.27 -0.77 -0.92
C ARG A 369 -5.41 0.04 -2.21
N SER A 370 -6.06 1.22 -2.15
CA SER A 370 -6.14 2.14 -3.29
C SER A 370 -4.92 3.04 -3.46
N LEU A 371 -4.00 3.03 -2.49
CA LEU A 371 -2.77 3.82 -2.53
C LEU A 371 -1.83 3.26 -3.60
N ALA A 372 -1.57 4.03 -4.65
CA ALA A 372 -0.58 3.67 -5.67
C ALA A 372 0.10 4.91 -6.25
N ILE A 373 1.40 4.80 -6.51
CA ILE A 373 2.22 5.88 -7.05
C ILE A 373 2.39 5.68 -8.55
N VAL A 374 2.09 6.73 -9.32
CA VAL A 374 2.30 6.78 -10.77
C VAL A 374 3.03 8.07 -11.12
N ASN A 375 4.20 7.97 -11.72
CA ASN A 375 5.02 9.14 -12.10
C ASN A 375 5.16 10.15 -10.95
N GLU A 376 5.62 9.68 -9.79
CA GLU A 376 5.87 10.48 -8.58
C GLU A 376 4.61 11.06 -7.91
N VAL A 377 3.43 10.91 -8.49
CA VAL A 377 2.14 11.34 -7.92
C VAL A 377 1.47 10.15 -7.24
N LEU A 378 1.04 10.34 -6.01
CA LEU A 378 0.28 9.36 -5.25
C LEU A 378 -1.21 9.50 -5.54
N TYR A 379 -1.84 8.43 -6.02
CA TYR A 379 -3.28 8.33 -6.23
C TYR A 379 -3.92 7.48 -5.16
N TYR A 380 -5.11 7.86 -4.71
CA TYR A 380 -5.86 7.10 -3.72
C TYR A 380 -7.36 7.44 -3.73
N LYS A 381 -8.16 6.51 -3.24
CA LYS A 381 -9.60 6.71 -3.05
C LYS A 381 -9.87 7.49 -1.76
N ALA A 382 -10.35 8.70 -1.92
CA ALA A 382 -10.91 9.51 -0.85
C ALA A 382 -12.44 9.35 -0.81
N ARG A 383 -13.08 9.90 0.22
CA ARG A 383 -14.54 9.81 0.40
C ARG A 383 -15.35 10.28 -0.81
N ASN A 384 -14.89 11.32 -1.49
CA ASN A 384 -15.59 11.98 -2.60
C ASN A 384 -14.92 11.77 -3.96
N GLY A 385 -14.24 10.64 -4.17
CA GLY A 385 -13.61 10.33 -5.44
C GLY A 385 -12.13 9.95 -5.32
N ILE A 386 -11.40 9.99 -6.41
CA ILE A 386 -9.95 9.71 -6.46
C ILE A 386 -9.20 11.03 -6.31
N CYS A 387 -8.23 11.05 -5.40
CA CYS A 387 -7.31 12.15 -5.20
C CYS A 387 -5.94 11.86 -5.80
N ALA A 388 -5.28 12.90 -6.30
CA ALA A 388 -3.88 12.93 -6.71
C ALA A 388 -3.11 13.83 -5.74
N TYR A 389 -2.03 13.32 -5.16
CA TYR A 389 -1.19 14.00 -4.17
C TYR A 389 0.25 14.04 -4.65
N ASP A 390 0.78 15.22 -4.84
CA ASP A 390 2.14 15.50 -5.32
C ASP A 390 3.13 15.89 -4.20
N GLY A 391 2.72 15.76 -2.94
CA GLY A 391 3.49 16.17 -1.77
C GLY A 391 3.00 17.46 -1.11
N SER A 392 2.05 18.18 -1.74
CA SER A 392 1.44 19.43 -1.22
C SER A 392 0.00 19.17 -0.69
N LEU A 393 -1.01 19.51 -1.45
CA LEU A 393 -2.41 19.25 -1.11
C LEU A 393 -3.03 18.37 -2.19
N PRO A 394 -3.86 17.38 -1.80
CA PRO A 394 -4.49 16.50 -2.76
C PRO A 394 -5.49 17.25 -3.64
N THR A 395 -5.44 16.98 -4.94
CA THR A 395 -6.36 17.49 -5.96
C THR A 395 -7.27 16.36 -6.42
N GLU A 396 -8.43 16.70 -6.95
CA GLU A 396 -9.36 15.72 -7.48
C GLU A 396 -8.95 15.26 -8.88
N ALA A 397 -8.85 13.94 -9.07
CA ALA A 397 -8.57 13.31 -10.36
C ALA A 397 -9.78 12.60 -10.98
N SER A 398 -10.88 12.45 -10.24
CA SER A 398 -12.03 11.62 -10.61
C SER A 398 -13.21 12.36 -11.23
N TYR A 399 -13.06 13.62 -11.61
CA TYR A 399 -14.17 14.40 -12.20
C TYR A 399 -14.92 13.67 -13.33
N ALA A 400 -14.18 12.95 -14.17
CA ALA A 400 -14.76 12.21 -15.30
C ALA A 400 -15.56 10.95 -14.87
N LEU A 401 -15.43 10.48 -13.63
CA LEU A 401 -16.24 9.37 -13.12
C LEU A 401 -17.68 9.77 -12.77
N GLY A 402 -17.99 11.06 -12.87
CA GLY A 402 -19.33 11.59 -12.56
C GLY A 402 -19.61 11.68 -11.06
N ASN A 403 -20.88 11.60 -10.71
CA ASN A 403 -21.35 11.71 -9.32
C ASN A 403 -21.56 10.35 -8.65
N GLU A 404 -21.09 9.28 -9.25
CA GLU A 404 -21.23 7.95 -8.70
C GLU A 404 -20.40 7.78 -7.41
N VAL A 405 -20.97 7.08 -6.44
CA VAL A 405 -20.33 6.80 -5.15
C VAL A 405 -19.77 5.39 -5.17
N TYR A 406 -18.49 5.29 -4.86
CA TYR A 406 -17.76 4.02 -4.83
C TYR A 406 -17.16 3.78 -3.44
N SER A 407 -17.00 2.50 -3.09
CA SER A 407 -16.34 2.00 -1.89
C SER A 407 -15.34 0.87 -2.23
N ASP A 408 -14.69 0.34 -1.21
CA ASP A 408 -13.86 -0.87 -1.27
C ASP A 408 -12.83 -0.85 -2.42
N ALA A 409 -12.09 0.24 -2.54
CA ALA A 409 -11.17 0.45 -3.64
C ALA A 409 -9.85 -0.30 -3.46
N VAL A 410 -9.42 -1.00 -4.50
CA VAL A 410 -8.11 -1.64 -4.62
C VAL A 410 -7.44 -1.16 -5.89
N ALA A 411 -6.18 -0.76 -5.81
CA ALA A 411 -5.47 -0.19 -6.95
C ALA A 411 -4.06 -0.75 -7.15
N GLY A 412 -3.57 -0.55 -8.37
CA GLY A 412 -2.19 -0.79 -8.75
C GLY A 412 -1.74 0.19 -9.81
N SER A 413 -0.45 0.22 -10.06
CA SER A 413 0.15 1.10 -11.07
C SER A 413 1.04 0.32 -12.02
N HIS A 414 0.97 0.67 -13.30
CA HIS A 414 1.93 0.19 -14.30
C HIS A 414 2.16 1.24 -15.38
N GLY A 415 3.42 1.54 -15.65
CA GLY A 415 3.79 2.61 -16.57
C GLY A 415 3.17 3.95 -16.16
N ASN A 416 2.40 4.56 -17.04
CA ASN A 416 1.72 5.84 -16.80
C ASN A 416 0.26 5.66 -16.33
N LYS A 417 -0.14 4.46 -15.93
CA LYS A 417 -1.54 4.14 -15.63
C LYS A 417 -1.74 3.77 -14.17
N TYR A 418 -2.81 4.33 -13.60
CA TYR A 418 -3.39 3.96 -12.32
C TYR A 418 -4.62 3.08 -12.60
N TYR A 419 -4.57 1.83 -12.17
CA TYR A 419 -5.66 0.87 -12.24
C TYR A 419 -6.37 0.84 -10.89
N VAL A 420 -7.69 0.94 -10.89
CA VAL A 420 -8.47 0.88 -9.65
C VAL A 420 -9.77 0.13 -9.85
N THR A 421 -9.97 -0.92 -9.08
CA THR A 421 -11.27 -1.58 -8.96
C THR A 421 -12.01 -1.00 -7.77
N MET A 422 -13.28 -0.66 -7.97
CA MET A 422 -14.13 -0.04 -6.95
C MET A 422 -15.53 -0.63 -7.00
N LYS A 423 -16.17 -0.70 -5.85
CA LYS A 423 -17.53 -1.22 -5.69
C LYS A 423 -18.54 -0.08 -5.68
N ASP A 424 -19.55 -0.14 -6.54
CA ASP A 424 -20.62 0.83 -6.59
C ASP A 424 -21.67 0.61 -5.48
N VAL A 425 -22.66 1.50 -5.42
CA VAL A 425 -23.76 1.43 -4.42
C VAL A 425 -24.68 0.21 -4.59
N MET A 426 -24.67 -0.42 -5.77
CA MET A 426 -25.42 -1.65 -6.05
C MET A 426 -24.61 -2.92 -5.70
N GLY A 427 -23.38 -2.77 -5.26
CA GLY A 427 -22.50 -3.86 -4.90
C GLY A 427 -21.73 -4.46 -6.09
N GLN A 428 -21.78 -3.83 -7.26
CA GLN A 428 -21.05 -4.28 -8.45
C GLN A 428 -19.65 -3.68 -8.48
N TRP A 429 -18.67 -4.50 -8.87
CA TRP A 429 -17.32 -4.05 -9.07
C TRP A 429 -17.18 -3.37 -10.44
N ASN A 430 -16.30 -2.39 -10.50
CA ASN A 430 -15.98 -1.67 -11.74
C ASN A 430 -14.48 -1.38 -11.75
N LEU A 431 -13.80 -1.81 -12.80
CA LEU A 431 -12.39 -1.53 -13.02
C LEU A 431 -12.24 -0.29 -13.90
N PHE A 432 -11.60 0.73 -13.34
CA PHE A 432 -11.23 1.96 -14.04
C PHE A 432 -9.72 2.08 -14.21
N VAL A 433 -9.31 2.71 -15.29
CA VAL A 433 -7.90 2.97 -15.60
C VAL A 433 -7.71 4.44 -15.90
N TYR A 434 -6.85 5.12 -15.14
CA TYR A 434 -6.48 6.50 -15.39
C TYR A 434 -5.11 6.56 -16.06
N ASP A 435 -5.05 7.07 -17.28
CA ASP A 435 -3.80 7.36 -17.99
C ASP A 435 -3.32 8.77 -17.57
N THR A 436 -2.33 8.83 -16.71
CA THR A 436 -1.83 10.08 -16.12
C THR A 436 -1.14 10.97 -17.15
N ALA A 437 -0.49 10.39 -18.18
CA ALA A 437 0.19 11.14 -19.23
C ALA A 437 -0.79 11.83 -20.20
N LYS A 438 -2.00 11.28 -20.34
CA LYS A 438 -3.04 11.81 -21.24
C LYS A 438 -4.17 12.50 -20.48
N GLY A 439 -4.22 12.33 -19.14
CA GLY A 439 -5.24 12.92 -18.28
C GLY A 439 -6.65 12.39 -18.57
N MET A 440 -6.79 11.08 -18.86
CA MET A 440 -8.07 10.50 -19.24
C MET A 440 -8.35 9.19 -18.54
N TRP A 441 -9.63 8.94 -18.28
CA TRP A 441 -10.14 7.70 -17.73
C TRP A 441 -10.62 6.75 -18.81
N HIS A 442 -10.53 5.45 -18.52
CA HIS A 442 -11.17 4.37 -19.25
C HIS A 442 -11.86 3.46 -18.26
N LYS A 443 -12.98 2.88 -18.68
CA LYS A 443 -13.63 1.80 -17.96
C LYS A 443 -13.33 0.49 -18.68
N GLU A 444 -12.83 -0.49 -17.94
CA GLU A 444 -12.64 -1.84 -18.50
C GLU A 444 -13.91 -2.67 -18.28
N ASP A 445 -13.99 -3.39 -17.19
CA ASP A 445 -15.10 -4.31 -16.91
C ASP A 445 -15.45 -4.34 -15.40
N ASP A 446 -16.04 -5.43 -14.95
CA ASP A 446 -16.46 -5.69 -13.58
C ASP A 446 -15.44 -6.49 -12.78
N LEU A 447 -14.16 -6.51 -13.21
CA LEU A 447 -13.12 -7.24 -12.50
C LEU A 447 -13.00 -6.78 -11.04
N HIS A 448 -13.12 -7.73 -10.12
CA HIS A 448 -12.77 -7.55 -8.73
C HIS A 448 -11.32 -8.02 -8.51
N ALA A 449 -10.39 -7.09 -8.41
CA ALA A 449 -9.03 -7.41 -8.00
C ALA A 449 -8.90 -7.25 -6.47
N GLU A 450 -8.41 -8.28 -5.81
CA GLU A 450 -8.11 -8.26 -4.37
C GLU A 450 -6.75 -7.60 -4.09
N SER A 451 -5.83 -7.66 -5.03
CA SER A 451 -4.50 -7.06 -4.96
C SER A 451 -3.95 -6.84 -6.36
N PHE A 452 -3.11 -5.82 -6.53
CA PHE A 452 -2.32 -5.59 -7.74
C PHE A 452 -0.84 -5.58 -7.40
N CYS A 453 -0.02 -6.07 -8.33
CA CYS A 453 1.44 -6.01 -8.22
C CYS A 453 2.07 -5.80 -9.60
N SER A 454 2.84 -4.74 -9.77
CA SER A 454 3.63 -4.52 -10.99
C SER A 454 4.99 -5.19 -10.84
N CYS A 455 5.28 -6.14 -11.70
CA CYS A 455 6.57 -6.83 -11.73
C CYS A 455 7.09 -6.89 -13.15
N ARG A 456 8.31 -6.40 -13.38
CA ARG A 456 8.92 -6.27 -14.72
C ARG A 456 8.03 -5.46 -15.67
N ASN A 457 7.58 -6.07 -16.76
CA ASN A 457 6.76 -5.42 -17.80
C ASN A 457 5.29 -5.86 -17.75
N GLU A 458 4.82 -6.40 -16.64
CA GLU A 458 3.46 -6.87 -16.45
C GLU A 458 2.85 -6.30 -15.17
N LEU A 459 1.53 -6.13 -15.20
CA LEU A 459 0.71 -5.87 -14.03
C LEU A 459 -0.07 -7.14 -13.70
N TYR A 460 0.16 -7.66 -12.50
CA TYR A 460 -0.54 -8.83 -11.98
C TYR A 460 -1.67 -8.41 -11.07
N ALA A 461 -2.76 -9.18 -11.08
CA ALA A 461 -3.86 -9.02 -10.14
C ALA A 461 -4.28 -10.37 -9.56
N ILE A 462 -4.65 -10.41 -8.28
CA ILE A 462 -5.37 -11.54 -7.69
C ILE A 462 -6.85 -11.30 -7.94
N SER A 463 -7.51 -12.25 -8.58
CA SER A 463 -8.95 -12.20 -8.83
C SER A 463 -9.53 -13.60 -8.87
N ASN A 464 -10.60 -13.83 -8.10
CA ASN A 464 -11.31 -15.12 -8.04
C ASN A 464 -10.41 -16.33 -7.71
N GLY A 465 -9.33 -16.14 -6.94
CA GLY A 465 -8.38 -17.19 -6.60
C GLY A 465 -7.24 -17.39 -7.59
N ASP A 466 -7.26 -16.74 -8.77
CA ASP A 466 -6.20 -16.79 -9.75
C ASP A 466 -5.29 -15.56 -9.66
N ILE A 467 -4.03 -15.72 -10.07
CA ILE A 467 -3.12 -14.61 -10.37
C ILE A 467 -3.13 -14.41 -11.88
N ILE A 468 -3.73 -13.30 -12.30
CA ILE A 468 -3.93 -12.96 -13.71
C ILE A 468 -2.99 -11.85 -14.17
N THR A 469 -2.70 -11.81 -15.48
CA THR A 469 -1.90 -10.77 -16.13
C THR A 469 -2.83 -9.76 -16.80
N MET A 470 -2.65 -8.49 -16.52
CA MET A 470 -3.53 -7.42 -17.00
C MET A 470 -3.18 -6.93 -18.41
N LEU A 471 -1.91 -7.12 -18.85
CA LEU A 471 -1.41 -6.60 -20.12
C LEU A 471 -1.34 -7.66 -21.25
N GLY A 472 -1.81 -8.88 -20.96
CA GLY A 472 -1.99 -9.94 -21.94
C GLY A 472 -0.78 -10.83 -22.15
N SER A 473 0.05 -11.03 -21.13
CA SER A 473 1.02 -12.12 -21.10
C SER A 473 0.41 -13.37 -20.43
N GLY A 474 1.04 -14.54 -20.62
CA GLY A 474 0.56 -15.81 -20.07
C GLY A 474 -0.48 -16.52 -20.95
N ASP A 475 -1.10 -17.54 -20.40
CA ASP A 475 -2.13 -18.33 -21.05
C ASP A 475 -3.47 -17.56 -21.13
N ASP A 476 -4.32 -17.91 -22.08
CA ASP A 476 -5.62 -17.22 -22.28
C ASP A 476 -6.54 -17.40 -21.06
N TYR A 477 -6.87 -16.31 -20.40
CA TYR A 477 -7.84 -16.24 -19.31
C TYR A 477 -9.25 -15.92 -19.79
N GLU A 478 -9.35 -15.06 -20.80
CA GLU A 478 -10.60 -14.54 -21.33
C GLU A 478 -10.95 -15.20 -22.68
N GLY A 479 -12.24 -15.41 -22.91
CA GLY A 479 -12.78 -15.78 -24.20
C GLY A 479 -12.67 -14.67 -25.25
N ASP A 480 -13.65 -14.54 -26.11
CA ASP A 480 -13.68 -13.43 -27.07
C ASP A 480 -13.92 -12.11 -26.32
N LEU A 481 -13.02 -11.14 -26.56
CA LEU A 481 -13.09 -9.85 -25.88
C LEU A 481 -14.24 -9.02 -26.43
N GLU A 482 -15.29 -8.88 -25.66
CA GLU A 482 -16.38 -7.94 -25.92
C GLU A 482 -16.02 -6.55 -25.43
N TRP A 483 -16.28 -5.54 -26.24
CA TRP A 483 -16.07 -4.15 -25.88
C TRP A 483 -17.22 -3.26 -26.32
N MET A 484 -17.38 -2.11 -25.67
CA MET A 484 -18.43 -1.16 -25.92
C MET A 484 -18.01 0.26 -25.65
N VAL A 485 -18.50 1.19 -26.45
CA VAL A 485 -18.45 2.62 -26.18
C VAL A 485 -19.81 3.26 -26.49
N GLN A 486 -20.24 4.18 -25.63
CA GLN A 486 -21.47 4.94 -25.78
C GLN A 486 -21.17 6.44 -25.71
N THR A 487 -21.60 7.19 -26.70
CA THR A 487 -21.45 8.67 -26.69
C THR A 487 -22.42 9.31 -25.71
N GLY A 488 -22.16 10.55 -25.34
CA GLY A 488 -23.15 11.44 -24.78
C GLY A 488 -24.25 11.80 -25.80
N GLU A 489 -25.08 12.74 -25.43
CA GLU A 489 -26.18 13.24 -26.26
C GLU A 489 -25.64 14.14 -27.37
N ILE A 490 -25.75 13.68 -28.61
CA ILE A 490 -25.37 14.41 -29.81
C ILE A 490 -26.50 15.31 -30.23
N GLY A 491 -26.21 16.60 -30.48
CA GLY A 491 -27.19 17.56 -30.96
C GLY A 491 -27.90 18.39 -29.89
N ILE A 492 -27.66 18.11 -28.61
CA ILE A 492 -28.30 18.83 -27.47
C ILE A 492 -27.95 20.33 -27.40
N SER A 493 -26.93 20.77 -28.11
CA SER A 493 -26.52 22.17 -28.14
C SER A 493 -27.47 23.10 -28.91
N SER A 494 -28.37 22.55 -29.73
CA SER A 494 -29.44 23.28 -30.42
C SER A 494 -30.81 22.73 -30.04
N PRO A 495 -31.78 23.56 -29.64
CA PRO A 495 -33.12 23.13 -29.31
C PRO A 495 -33.94 22.75 -30.53
N ASP A 496 -33.42 22.99 -31.74
CA ASP A 496 -34.16 22.71 -32.98
C ASP A 496 -34.19 21.23 -33.29
N MET A 497 -35.31 20.75 -33.82
CA MET A 497 -35.41 19.38 -34.35
C MET A 497 -34.44 19.21 -35.53
N LYS A 498 -33.62 18.21 -35.46
CA LYS A 498 -32.56 17.90 -36.46
C LYS A 498 -32.55 16.42 -36.80
N TYR A 499 -31.72 16.03 -37.75
CA TYR A 499 -31.42 14.63 -38.04
C TYR A 499 -29.93 14.47 -38.46
N ILE A 500 -29.38 13.34 -38.13
CA ILE A 500 -28.08 12.94 -38.67
C ILE A 500 -28.33 12.27 -40.02
N SER A 501 -27.94 12.93 -41.09
CA SER A 501 -28.13 12.44 -42.45
C SER A 501 -27.06 11.45 -42.87
N ARG A 502 -25.88 11.51 -42.26
CA ARG A 502 -24.76 10.62 -42.57
C ARG A 502 -23.87 10.38 -41.39
N LEU A 503 -23.52 9.13 -41.14
CA LEU A 503 -22.47 8.72 -40.21
C LEU A 503 -21.40 7.94 -40.99
N THR A 504 -20.14 8.36 -40.88
CA THR A 504 -19.00 7.69 -41.51
C THR A 504 -17.97 7.35 -40.46
N VAL A 505 -17.59 6.09 -40.36
CA VAL A 505 -16.58 5.59 -39.45
C VAL A 505 -15.37 5.09 -40.22
N ARG A 506 -14.18 5.57 -39.85
CA ARG A 506 -12.92 5.06 -40.40
C ARG A 506 -12.28 4.14 -39.36
N MET A 507 -12.12 2.86 -39.74
CA MET A 507 -11.63 1.85 -38.83
C MET A 507 -10.89 0.72 -39.53
N SER A 508 -10.11 -0.03 -38.78
CA SER A 508 -9.57 -1.34 -39.12
C SER A 508 -9.99 -2.36 -38.07
N MET A 509 -10.06 -3.61 -38.44
CA MET A 509 -10.45 -4.73 -37.58
C MET A 509 -9.53 -5.91 -37.85
N ASP A 510 -9.24 -6.71 -36.85
CA ASP A 510 -8.55 -7.98 -37.02
C ASP A 510 -9.49 -9.04 -37.62
N ILE A 511 -8.91 -10.06 -38.24
CA ILE A 511 -9.68 -11.16 -38.82
C ILE A 511 -10.53 -11.85 -37.74
N GLY A 512 -11.81 -12.06 -38.04
CA GLY A 512 -12.76 -12.66 -37.10
C GLY A 512 -13.46 -11.69 -36.16
N SER A 513 -13.05 -10.41 -36.14
CA SER A 513 -13.73 -9.39 -35.34
C SER A 513 -15.04 -8.95 -35.96
N GLU A 514 -15.98 -8.54 -35.12
CA GLU A 514 -17.27 -7.98 -35.48
C GLU A 514 -17.54 -6.67 -34.76
N VAL A 515 -18.11 -5.67 -35.46
CA VAL A 515 -18.48 -4.38 -34.82
C VAL A 515 -19.91 -4.02 -35.24
N ARG A 516 -20.74 -3.71 -34.24
CA ARG A 516 -22.13 -3.31 -34.37
C ARG A 516 -22.32 -1.86 -33.95
N PHE A 517 -23.16 -1.17 -34.71
CA PHE A 517 -23.49 0.24 -34.46
C PHE A 517 -24.96 0.37 -34.13
N TYR A 518 -25.26 1.08 -33.05
CA TYR A 518 -26.61 1.35 -32.57
C TYR A 518 -26.85 2.84 -32.42
N ALA A 519 -28.10 3.28 -32.57
CA ALA A 519 -28.55 4.62 -32.24
C ALA A 519 -29.74 4.58 -31.30
N GLN A 520 -29.81 5.56 -30.41
CA GLN A 520 -30.94 5.84 -29.54
C GLN A 520 -31.38 7.27 -29.79
N TYR A 521 -32.66 7.50 -30.02
CA TYR A 521 -33.21 8.80 -30.38
C TYR A 521 -34.08 9.36 -29.24
N ASP A 522 -33.87 10.64 -28.94
CA ASP A 522 -34.59 11.37 -27.89
C ASP A 522 -34.58 10.60 -26.54
N PHE A 523 -35.71 10.54 -25.86
CA PHE A 523 -35.87 9.85 -24.58
C PHE A 523 -36.31 8.37 -24.74
N SER A 524 -36.15 7.78 -25.93
CA SER A 524 -36.46 6.36 -26.13
C SER A 524 -35.45 5.51 -25.36
N GLU A 525 -35.91 4.48 -24.66
CA GLU A 525 -35.04 3.51 -24.01
C GLU A 525 -34.48 2.46 -24.99
N ALA A 526 -35.06 2.36 -26.20
CA ALA A 526 -34.71 1.35 -27.18
C ALA A 526 -33.50 1.77 -28.02
N TRP A 527 -32.53 0.87 -28.17
CA TRP A 527 -31.42 0.95 -29.11
C TRP A 527 -31.80 0.32 -30.43
N GLU A 528 -31.64 1.05 -31.52
CA GLU A 528 -31.88 0.58 -32.88
C GLU A 528 -30.54 0.21 -33.53
N GLU A 529 -30.40 -1.03 -34.00
CA GLU A 529 -29.22 -1.44 -34.75
C GLU A 529 -29.20 -0.73 -36.11
N LEU A 530 -28.09 -0.08 -36.40
CA LEU A 530 -27.87 0.62 -37.67
C LEU A 530 -27.17 -0.28 -38.68
N PHE A 531 -26.12 -0.97 -38.22
CA PHE A 531 -25.28 -1.77 -39.10
C PHE A 531 -24.31 -2.67 -38.34
N THR A 532 -23.97 -3.83 -38.94
CA THR A 532 -22.93 -4.73 -38.48
C THR A 532 -21.80 -4.81 -39.51
N LEU A 533 -20.57 -4.61 -39.06
CA LEU A 533 -19.35 -4.72 -39.87
C LEU A 533 -18.56 -5.99 -39.55
N ARG A 534 -18.09 -6.66 -40.60
CA ARG A 534 -17.19 -7.81 -40.56
C ARG A 534 -16.16 -7.63 -41.67
N SER A 535 -15.05 -6.95 -41.39
CA SER A 535 -14.03 -6.66 -42.42
C SER A 535 -12.69 -6.41 -41.79
N ASP A 536 -11.64 -6.91 -42.37
CA ASP A 536 -10.25 -6.84 -41.93
C ASP A 536 -9.45 -5.65 -42.50
N ASN A 537 -10.00 -4.90 -43.45
CA ASN A 537 -9.28 -3.86 -44.16
C ASN A 537 -9.55 -2.47 -43.59
N LEU A 538 -8.48 -1.66 -43.40
CA LEU A 538 -8.61 -0.25 -43.06
C LEU A 538 -9.34 0.52 -44.15
N ARG A 539 -10.53 1.03 -43.84
CA ARG A 539 -11.28 1.91 -44.75
C ARG A 539 -12.33 2.73 -44.02
N SER A 540 -12.94 3.64 -44.77
CA SER A 540 -14.07 4.44 -44.31
C SER A 540 -15.38 3.77 -44.70
N PHE A 541 -16.23 3.55 -43.70
CA PHE A 541 -17.57 2.98 -43.90
C PHE A 541 -18.61 4.07 -43.72
N SER A 542 -19.51 4.24 -44.72
CA SER A 542 -20.72 5.04 -44.55
C SER A 542 -21.83 4.14 -44.04
N LEU A 543 -22.28 4.42 -42.81
CA LEU A 543 -23.33 3.62 -42.19
C LEU A 543 -24.69 3.95 -42.81
N PRO A 544 -25.56 2.96 -43.02
CA PRO A 544 -26.90 3.15 -43.60
C PRO A 544 -27.86 3.70 -42.53
N ILE A 545 -27.72 4.97 -42.20
CA ILE A 545 -28.62 5.67 -41.27
C ILE A 545 -29.88 6.03 -42.03
N ARG A 546 -31.05 5.69 -41.44
CA ARG A 546 -32.32 6.29 -41.82
C ARG A 546 -32.51 7.57 -41.02
N PRO A 547 -32.50 8.74 -41.70
CA PRO A 547 -32.67 9.99 -40.99
C PRO A 547 -34.00 10.02 -40.24
N LYS A 548 -33.92 10.05 -38.90
CA LYS A 548 -35.08 10.32 -38.04
C LYS A 548 -34.96 11.74 -37.50
N ARG A 549 -36.05 12.44 -37.50
CA ARG A 549 -36.14 13.76 -36.88
C ARG A 549 -36.13 13.59 -35.38
N CYS A 550 -35.16 14.19 -34.70
CA CYS A 550 -34.98 14.08 -33.28
C CYS A 550 -34.46 15.39 -32.68
N ASP A 551 -34.63 15.58 -31.39
CA ASP A 551 -33.97 16.64 -30.63
C ASP A 551 -32.52 16.30 -30.38
N HIS A 552 -32.24 15.09 -29.93
CA HIS A 552 -30.88 14.57 -29.70
C HIS A 552 -30.82 13.06 -29.99
N MET A 553 -29.60 12.52 -30.08
CA MET A 553 -29.41 11.09 -30.20
C MET A 553 -28.10 10.65 -29.54
N LYS A 554 -28.02 9.36 -29.21
CA LYS A 554 -26.80 8.71 -28.73
C LYS A 554 -26.36 7.62 -29.72
N ILE A 555 -25.09 7.39 -29.79
CA ILE A 555 -24.51 6.30 -30.59
C ILE A 555 -23.83 5.33 -29.64
N ARG A 556 -24.06 4.04 -29.80
CA ARG A 556 -23.35 2.96 -29.14
C ARG A 556 -22.66 2.12 -30.20
N ILE A 557 -21.41 1.79 -29.93
CA ILE A 557 -20.59 0.91 -30.75
C ILE A 557 -20.20 -0.26 -29.88
N GLU A 558 -20.54 -1.46 -30.30
CA GLU A 558 -20.20 -2.70 -29.62
C GLU A 558 -19.34 -3.55 -30.55
N GLY A 559 -18.39 -4.27 -30.01
CA GLY A 559 -17.56 -5.13 -30.81
C GLY A 559 -17.10 -6.37 -30.07
N VAL A 560 -16.72 -7.36 -30.86
CA VAL A 560 -16.05 -8.58 -30.40
C VAL A 560 -14.72 -8.69 -31.15
N GLY A 561 -13.64 -8.93 -30.42
CA GLY A 561 -12.28 -8.95 -30.96
C GLY A 561 -11.66 -7.56 -31.13
N MET A 562 -10.52 -7.47 -31.79
CA MET A 562 -9.73 -6.23 -31.88
C MET A 562 -10.19 -5.34 -33.03
N ALA A 563 -10.41 -4.07 -32.74
CA ALA A 563 -10.75 -3.05 -33.73
C ALA A 563 -10.10 -1.71 -33.35
N LYS A 564 -9.70 -0.93 -34.35
CA LYS A 564 -9.15 0.42 -34.17
C LYS A 564 -10.01 1.42 -34.93
N ILE A 565 -10.64 2.34 -34.22
CA ILE A 565 -11.46 3.41 -34.81
C ILE A 565 -10.62 4.68 -34.85
N TYR A 566 -10.34 5.15 -36.08
CA TYR A 566 -9.49 6.33 -36.35
C TYR A 566 -10.27 7.61 -36.37
N SER A 567 -11.52 7.60 -36.87
CA SER A 567 -12.39 8.76 -36.82
C SER A 567 -13.86 8.39 -36.98
N ILE A 568 -14.70 9.24 -36.41
CA ILE A 568 -16.17 9.22 -36.58
C ILE A 568 -16.57 10.56 -37.13
N THR A 569 -17.22 10.56 -38.31
CA THR A 569 -17.72 11.78 -38.95
C THR A 569 -19.25 11.75 -38.99
N LYS A 570 -19.90 12.76 -38.43
CA LYS A 570 -21.34 12.94 -38.43
C LYS A 570 -21.74 14.16 -39.27
N THR A 571 -22.80 14.05 -40.07
CA THR A 571 -23.40 15.17 -40.80
C THR A 571 -24.76 15.43 -40.18
N ILE A 572 -24.92 16.60 -39.57
CA ILE A 572 -26.14 17.03 -38.88
C ILE A 572 -26.84 18.05 -39.77
N GLU A 573 -28.12 17.83 -40.05
CA GLU A 573 -28.95 18.74 -40.81
C GLU A 573 -30.07 19.28 -39.90
N GLN A 574 -30.32 20.59 -39.95
CA GLN A 574 -31.43 21.20 -39.24
C GLN A 574 -32.71 20.87 -39.98
N GLY A 575 -33.70 20.38 -39.23
CA GLY A 575 -35.03 20.16 -39.78
C GLY A 575 -35.70 21.50 -40.10
N SER A 576 -36.51 21.55 -41.18
CA SER A 576 -37.35 22.72 -41.41
C SER A 576 -38.40 22.81 -40.28
N GLU A 577 -38.49 23.96 -39.62
CA GLU A 577 -39.64 24.29 -38.79
C GLU A 577 -40.85 24.41 -39.69
N LEU A 578 -41.69 23.39 -39.70
CA LEU A 578 -43.07 23.58 -40.12
C LEU A 578 -43.83 24.02 -38.86
N SER A 579 -44.09 25.32 -38.77
CA SER A 579 -45.03 25.90 -37.85
C SER A 579 -46.43 25.39 -38.10
#